data_f394ec7eeda1179ad34c90db5c2e8199
#
_entry.id   f394ec7eeda1179ad34c90db5c2e8199
#
_cell.length_a   1.000
_cell.length_b   1.000
_cell.length_c   1.000
_cell.angle_alpha   90.00
_cell.angle_beta   90.00
_cell.angle_gamma   90.00
#
_symmetry.space_group_name_H-M   'P 1'
#
loop_
_entity.id
_entity.type
_entity.pdbx_description
1 polymer ?
#
loop_
_entity_poly.entity_id
_entity_poly.type
_entity_poly.pdbx_seq_one_letter_code
_entity_poly.pdbx_strand_id
1 'polypeptide(L)'
;MKRYLIVFLLLVSLLVLAVKITVFHINDTHGRAWPFTDSAGNIIGGFSTVATMIDAERKVNPYVLFLHAGDINTGVPESDLLNALPDIFVLNRMKLDAMAVGNHEFDKPREVLLKQMSWAKFPFLSANIYKDGKPFFTPYIIKNIGGVKVAIVGFTTEHTKILEGPNSEDLEFKNVIEVAKSLIPEIRKQADIVIALTHLGVGQGYSELYTTADQLAQQVSGIDLIIDGHSHTNLTQPIVVNGVPIVQAFEWAKVLGRADIYFEDGKVTKIEWQAIPVVQAKVVGKDEAGKNVYQVITPEAAYVKTALDYFKKLGGAKLDTVIGYTEILLNGERADVRSKTTNLANLITDAMLWKTGADVALTNGGGIRASIKPGEIKIRDVLTVLPFGNTLYVLEMKGSDLIKVFEYAATVPNGQGAFLQVAGATWKAEGGKLVEVFINGKPIDPEKVYKVVTNNYMAAGGDGYSMLKGQKGYDTYYVMADVVVEYIQKVLGGKIASYDDKPRVERK
;
A
#
# COMPACT_ATOMS: atom_id res chain seq x y z
N MET A 1 -68.59 22.20 -46.32
CA MET A 1 -68.12 21.52 -45.11
C MET A 1 -66.58 21.43 -45.15
N LYS A 2 -65.92 22.31 -44.44
CA LYS A 2 -64.41 22.29 -44.31
C LYS A 2 -64.04 21.43 -43.09
N ARG A 3 -63.37 20.31 -43.35
CA ARG A 3 -62.79 19.46 -42.27
C ARG A 3 -61.51 20.09 -41.84
N TYR A 4 -61.44 20.55 -40.59
CA TYR A 4 -60.16 20.93 -39.91
C TYR A 4 -59.49 19.68 -39.36
N LEU A 5 -58.28 19.36 -39.87
CA LEU A 5 -57.42 18.31 -39.38
C LEU A 5 -56.63 18.93 -38.24
N ILE A 6 -56.93 18.57 -36.99
CA ILE A 6 -56.12 18.95 -35.81
C ILE A 6 -54.99 17.96 -35.69
N VAL A 7 -53.80 18.42 -36.04
CA VAL A 7 -52.53 17.67 -35.79
C VAL A 7 -52.12 17.88 -34.32
N PHE A 8 -52.30 16.87 -33.50
CA PHE A 8 -51.80 16.86 -32.11
C PHE A 8 -50.28 16.53 -32.16
N LEU A 9 -49.42 17.55 -32.06
CA LEU A 9 -47.98 17.35 -31.82
C LEU A 9 -47.81 16.93 -30.36
N LEU A 10 -47.59 15.63 -30.11
CA LEU A 10 -47.06 15.12 -28.84
C LEU A 10 -45.62 15.59 -28.70
N LEU A 11 -45.42 16.69 -27.99
CA LEU A 11 -44.11 17.03 -27.42
C LEU A 11 -43.80 16.00 -26.30
N VAL A 12 -43.10 14.94 -26.65
CA VAL A 12 -42.42 14.09 -25.66
C VAL A 12 -41.24 14.92 -25.16
N SER A 13 -41.48 15.67 -24.10
CA SER A 13 -40.37 16.21 -23.32
C SER A 13 -39.59 15.02 -22.77
N LEU A 14 -38.42 14.71 -23.36
CA LEU A 14 -37.42 13.88 -22.70
C LEU A 14 -37.07 14.60 -21.39
N LEU A 15 -37.68 14.15 -20.30
CA LEU A 15 -37.12 14.45 -18.97
C LEU A 15 -35.74 13.83 -18.94
N VAL A 16 -34.72 14.62 -19.18
CA VAL A 16 -33.34 14.22 -18.90
C VAL A 16 -33.24 14.12 -17.38
N LEU A 17 -33.36 12.91 -16.88
CA LEU A 17 -33.23 12.60 -15.46
C LEU A 17 -31.78 12.86 -15.05
N ALA A 18 -31.59 13.83 -14.19
CA ALA A 18 -30.32 13.99 -13.48
C ALA A 18 -30.00 12.68 -12.73
N VAL A 19 -28.87 12.07 -13.02
CA VAL A 19 -28.42 10.85 -12.36
C VAL A 19 -27.29 11.19 -11.40
N LYS A 20 -27.48 10.87 -10.11
CA LYS A 20 -26.40 10.94 -9.11
C LYS A 20 -25.82 9.55 -8.91
N ILE A 21 -24.57 9.37 -9.26
CA ILE A 21 -23.81 8.14 -9.04
C ILE A 21 -22.89 8.36 -7.83
N THR A 22 -23.02 7.52 -6.81
CA THR A 22 -22.15 7.55 -5.64
C THR A 22 -21.05 6.50 -5.82
N VAL A 23 -19.79 6.93 -5.77
CA VAL A 23 -18.61 6.07 -5.85
C VAL A 23 -17.93 6.05 -4.49
N PHE A 24 -17.96 4.92 -3.81
CA PHE A 24 -17.13 4.67 -2.64
C PHE A 24 -15.79 4.10 -3.08
N HIS A 25 -14.72 4.48 -2.38
CA HIS A 25 -13.40 3.93 -2.64
C HIS A 25 -12.54 3.81 -1.38
N ILE A 26 -11.64 2.84 -1.42
CA ILE A 26 -10.55 2.63 -0.48
C ILE A 26 -9.29 2.32 -1.27
N ASN A 27 -8.13 2.41 -0.63
CA ASN A 27 -6.81 2.11 -1.21
C ASN A 27 -5.86 1.68 -0.10
N ASP A 28 -4.74 1.03 -0.49
CA ASP A 28 -3.61 0.71 0.40
C ASP A 28 -4.08 0.03 1.71
N THR A 29 -4.89 -1.01 1.55
CA THR A 29 -5.49 -1.67 2.71
C THR A 29 -4.54 -2.64 3.42
N HIS A 30 -3.55 -3.19 2.70
CA HIS A 30 -2.43 -3.95 3.28
C HIS A 30 -2.87 -5.03 4.28
N GLY A 31 -3.84 -5.87 3.87
CA GLY A 31 -4.37 -6.96 4.69
C GLY A 31 -5.18 -6.54 5.90
N ARG A 32 -5.49 -5.24 6.07
CA ARG A 32 -6.21 -4.72 7.24
C ARG A 32 -7.72 -4.81 7.08
N ALA A 33 -8.20 -6.03 6.82
CA ALA A 33 -9.64 -6.30 6.74
C ALA A 33 -10.34 -6.19 8.12
N TRP A 34 -9.60 -6.41 9.23
CA TRP A 34 -10.11 -6.31 10.60
C TRP A 34 -10.01 -4.90 11.15
N PRO A 35 -10.97 -4.48 12.02
CA PRO A 35 -10.80 -3.25 12.79
C PRO A 35 -9.57 -3.33 13.72
N PHE A 36 -8.97 -2.18 14.01
CA PHE A 36 -7.81 -2.08 14.88
C PHE A 36 -7.89 -0.85 15.79
N THR A 37 -7.02 -0.77 16.80
CA THR A 37 -7.02 0.32 17.78
C THR A 37 -6.04 1.41 17.38
N ASP A 38 -6.49 2.67 17.35
CA ASP A 38 -5.62 3.83 17.15
C ASP A 38 -4.84 4.22 18.43
N SER A 39 -4.01 5.27 18.35
CA SER A 39 -3.23 5.76 19.49
C SER A 39 -4.09 6.34 20.63
N ALA A 40 -5.30 6.79 20.36
CA ALA A 40 -6.27 7.28 21.35
C ALA A 40 -7.11 6.16 21.96
N GLY A 41 -6.93 4.91 21.50
CA GLY A 41 -7.67 3.75 21.93
C GLY A 41 -8.98 3.51 21.20
N ASN A 42 -9.35 4.35 20.22
CA ASN A 42 -10.56 4.15 19.44
C ASN A 42 -10.42 2.92 18.52
N ILE A 43 -11.55 2.27 18.22
CA ILE A 43 -11.60 1.17 17.25
C ILE A 43 -11.94 1.75 15.88
N ILE A 44 -11.03 1.62 14.94
CA ILE A 44 -11.11 2.25 13.61
C ILE A 44 -10.84 1.24 12.48
N GLY A 45 -11.15 1.64 11.23
CA GLY A 45 -10.93 0.82 10.06
C GLY A 45 -11.82 -0.42 10.01
N GLY A 46 -11.35 -1.41 9.25
CA GLY A 46 -12.02 -2.70 9.09
C GLY A 46 -13.15 -2.72 8.07
N PHE A 47 -13.15 -3.76 7.23
CA PHE A 47 -14.13 -3.90 6.16
C PHE A 47 -15.56 -4.12 6.66
N SER A 48 -15.74 -4.65 7.87
CA SER A 48 -17.07 -4.79 8.47
C SER A 48 -17.73 -3.45 8.77
N THR A 49 -16.95 -2.45 9.17
CA THR A 49 -17.42 -1.07 9.37
C THR A 49 -17.69 -0.37 8.04
N VAL A 50 -16.76 -0.49 7.08
CA VAL A 50 -16.92 0.02 5.71
C VAL A 50 -18.18 -0.55 5.05
N ALA A 51 -18.43 -1.86 5.19
CA ALA A 51 -19.61 -2.50 4.64
C ALA A 51 -20.91 -1.90 5.16
N THR A 52 -21.01 -1.62 6.46
CA THR A 52 -22.19 -0.96 7.05
C THR A 52 -22.45 0.40 6.40
N MET A 53 -21.40 1.19 6.18
CA MET A 53 -21.50 2.52 5.57
C MET A 53 -22.00 2.46 4.12
N ILE A 54 -21.40 1.56 3.32
CA ILE A 54 -21.77 1.35 1.91
C ILE A 54 -23.20 0.79 1.80
N ASP A 55 -23.53 -0.21 2.62
CA ASP A 55 -24.86 -0.84 2.61
C ASP A 55 -25.98 0.14 3.03
N ALA A 56 -25.67 1.13 3.88
CA ALA A 56 -26.59 2.19 4.23
C ALA A 56 -26.95 3.05 3.00
N GLU A 57 -25.99 3.44 2.18
CA GLU A 57 -26.22 4.19 0.95
C GLU A 57 -26.96 3.34 -0.08
N ARG A 58 -26.58 2.07 -0.27
CA ARG A 58 -27.23 1.16 -1.23
C ARG A 58 -28.70 0.91 -0.97
N LYS A 59 -29.19 1.13 0.27
CA LYS A 59 -30.61 1.01 0.61
C LYS A 59 -31.45 2.17 0.04
N VAL A 60 -30.85 3.33 -0.15
CA VAL A 60 -31.54 4.56 -0.57
C VAL A 60 -31.12 5.02 -1.96
N ASN A 61 -29.96 4.56 -2.45
CA ASN A 61 -29.42 4.89 -3.77
C ASN A 61 -29.04 3.59 -4.52
N PRO A 62 -29.71 3.24 -5.64
CA PRO A 62 -29.35 2.06 -6.44
C PRO A 62 -28.10 2.28 -7.30
N TYR A 63 -27.61 3.51 -7.42
CA TYR A 63 -26.49 3.90 -8.29
C TYR A 63 -25.20 4.06 -7.49
N VAL A 64 -24.74 2.96 -6.88
CA VAL A 64 -23.54 2.91 -6.04
C VAL A 64 -22.49 2.03 -6.68
N LEU A 65 -21.28 2.56 -6.84
CA LEU A 65 -20.05 1.83 -7.16
C LEU A 65 -19.17 1.74 -5.91
N PHE A 66 -18.42 0.64 -5.79
CA PHE A 66 -17.39 0.47 -4.77
C PHE A 66 -16.08 0.04 -5.44
N LEU A 67 -15.01 0.81 -5.26
CA LEU A 67 -13.73 0.66 -5.95
C LEU A 67 -12.58 0.54 -4.94
N HIS A 68 -11.49 -0.13 -5.34
CA HIS A 68 -10.26 -0.24 -4.58
C HIS A 68 -9.06 0.18 -5.44
N ALA A 69 -8.31 1.19 -5.01
CA ALA A 69 -7.20 1.74 -5.81
C ALA A 69 -5.85 1.03 -5.55
N GLY A 70 -5.85 -0.29 -5.34
CA GLY A 70 -4.66 -1.13 -5.26
C GLY A 70 -4.06 -1.28 -3.85
N ASP A 71 -3.05 -2.16 -3.75
CA ASP A 71 -2.36 -2.54 -2.51
C ASP A 71 -3.29 -3.17 -1.46
N ILE A 72 -3.87 -4.31 -1.85
CA ILE A 72 -4.61 -5.17 -0.90
C ILE A 72 -3.65 -6.01 -0.06
N ASN A 73 -2.47 -6.35 -0.63
CA ASN A 73 -1.50 -7.26 -0.03
C ASN A 73 -0.61 -6.60 1.01
N THR A 74 -0.06 -7.44 1.87
CA THR A 74 1.11 -7.29 2.74
C THR A 74 0.97 -6.26 3.84
N GLY A 75 0.92 -6.75 5.08
CA GLY A 75 0.94 -5.90 6.27
C GLY A 75 0.28 -6.48 7.52
N VAL A 76 -0.59 -7.48 7.39
CA VAL A 76 -1.24 -8.12 8.54
C VAL A 76 -1.10 -9.65 8.46
N PRO A 77 -0.51 -10.29 9.47
CA PRO A 77 -0.19 -11.72 9.43
C PRO A 77 -1.39 -12.62 9.13
N GLU A 78 -2.57 -12.30 9.63
CA GLU A 78 -3.80 -13.04 9.39
C GLU A 78 -4.20 -13.05 7.91
N SER A 79 -3.92 -11.97 7.19
CA SER A 79 -4.12 -11.88 5.75
C SER A 79 -2.94 -12.49 4.99
N ASP A 80 -1.71 -12.14 5.38
CA ASP A 80 -0.48 -12.51 4.66
C ASP A 80 -0.26 -14.03 4.62
N LEU A 81 -0.52 -14.73 5.73
CA LEU A 81 -0.43 -16.20 5.82
C LEU A 81 -1.44 -16.91 4.93
N LEU A 82 -2.54 -16.25 4.61
CA LEU A 82 -3.62 -16.76 3.76
C LEU A 82 -3.61 -16.12 2.36
N ASN A 83 -2.54 -15.42 1.99
CA ASN A 83 -2.36 -14.77 0.68
C ASN A 83 -3.53 -13.83 0.32
N ALA A 84 -3.95 -12.97 1.26
CA ALA A 84 -5.08 -12.03 1.16
C ALA A 84 -6.45 -12.70 0.85
N LEU A 85 -6.58 -14.02 1.06
CA LEU A 85 -7.87 -14.69 0.89
C LEU A 85 -8.98 -14.08 1.75
N PRO A 86 -8.76 -13.71 3.04
CA PRO A 86 -9.78 -13.05 3.86
C PRO A 86 -10.30 -11.77 3.24
N ASP A 87 -9.38 -10.94 2.74
CA ASP A 87 -9.66 -9.63 2.14
C ASP A 87 -10.49 -9.80 0.88
N ILE A 88 -10.03 -10.61 -0.07
CA ILE A 88 -10.73 -10.89 -1.33
C ILE A 88 -12.11 -11.50 -1.07
N PHE A 89 -12.20 -12.44 -0.10
CA PHE A 89 -13.46 -13.09 0.24
C PHE A 89 -14.51 -12.07 0.71
N VAL A 90 -14.12 -11.15 1.61
CA VAL A 90 -15.08 -10.15 2.12
C VAL A 90 -15.36 -9.05 1.10
N LEU A 91 -14.39 -8.61 0.29
CA LEU A 91 -14.61 -7.67 -0.82
C LEU A 91 -15.59 -8.24 -1.86
N ASN A 92 -15.52 -9.54 -2.16
CA ASN A 92 -16.54 -10.22 -2.98
C ASN A 92 -17.95 -10.11 -2.38
N ARG A 93 -18.09 -10.28 -1.06
CA ARG A 93 -19.37 -10.17 -0.36
C ARG A 93 -19.86 -8.72 -0.26
N MET A 94 -18.94 -7.78 -0.18
CA MET A 94 -19.21 -6.33 -0.21
C MET A 94 -19.53 -5.83 -1.61
N LYS A 95 -19.43 -6.71 -2.64
CA LYS A 95 -19.69 -6.39 -4.06
C LYS A 95 -18.77 -5.27 -4.55
N LEU A 96 -17.46 -5.46 -4.38
CA LEU A 96 -16.47 -4.59 -5.02
C LEU A 96 -16.65 -4.64 -6.54
N ASP A 97 -16.64 -3.50 -7.20
CA ASP A 97 -16.89 -3.39 -8.64
C ASP A 97 -15.62 -3.56 -9.47
N ALA A 98 -14.48 -3.05 -8.99
CA ALA A 98 -13.18 -3.21 -9.59
C ALA A 98 -12.06 -2.84 -8.59
N MET A 99 -10.85 -3.34 -8.85
CA MET A 99 -9.63 -2.99 -8.12
C MET A 99 -8.53 -2.62 -9.12
N ALA A 100 -7.82 -1.50 -8.88
CA ALA A 100 -6.55 -1.26 -9.56
C ALA A 100 -5.47 -2.21 -9.03
N VAL A 101 -4.51 -2.54 -9.87
CA VAL A 101 -3.32 -3.27 -9.45
C VAL A 101 -2.31 -2.29 -8.87
N GLY A 102 -1.88 -2.49 -7.62
CA GLY A 102 -0.81 -1.75 -7.00
C GLY A 102 0.54 -2.47 -7.12
N ASN A 103 1.58 -1.93 -6.48
CA ASN A 103 2.89 -2.58 -6.47
C ASN A 103 2.93 -3.79 -5.53
N HIS A 104 2.27 -3.73 -4.38
CA HIS A 104 2.25 -4.83 -3.41
C HIS A 104 1.45 -6.05 -3.88
N GLU A 105 0.76 -6.01 -4.99
CA GLU A 105 0.22 -7.19 -5.66
C GLU A 105 1.34 -8.11 -6.20
N PHE A 106 2.58 -7.62 -6.31
CA PHE A 106 3.75 -8.36 -6.77
C PHE A 106 4.73 -8.74 -5.66
N ASP A 107 4.42 -8.51 -4.38
CA ASP A 107 5.27 -8.90 -3.24
C ASP A 107 5.54 -10.41 -3.17
N LYS A 108 4.62 -11.20 -3.67
CA LYS A 108 4.67 -12.67 -3.66
C LYS A 108 4.84 -13.21 -5.09
N PRO A 109 5.27 -14.48 -5.22
CA PRO A 109 5.37 -15.13 -6.52
C PRO A 109 4.08 -14.96 -7.34
N ARG A 110 4.21 -14.83 -8.65
CA ARG A 110 3.07 -14.57 -9.57
C ARG A 110 1.92 -15.54 -9.45
N GLU A 111 2.20 -16.80 -9.10
CA GLU A 111 1.19 -17.82 -8.89
C GLU A 111 0.20 -17.41 -7.78
N VAL A 112 0.67 -16.66 -6.77
CA VAL A 112 -0.17 -16.15 -5.69
C VAL A 112 -1.11 -15.08 -6.25
N LEU A 113 -0.60 -14.12 -7.04
CA LEU A 113 -1.41 -13.09 -7.69
C LEU A 113 -2.48 -13.71 -8.61
N LEU A 114 -2.09 -14.67 -9.47
CA LEU A 114 -3.04 -15.38 -10.33
C LEU A 114 -4.12 -16.12 -9.53
N LYS A 115 -3.74 -16.69 -8.39
CA LYS A 115 -4.68 -17.35 -7.47
C LYS A 115 -5.63 -16.34 -6.83
N GLN A 116 -5.12 -15.18 -6.38
CA GLN A 116 -5.94 -14.07 -5.88
C GLN A 116 -6.95 -13.61 -6.92
N MET A 117 -6.52 -13.39 -8.17
CA MET A 117 -7.41 -13.05 -9.29
C MET A 117 -8.48 -14.11 -9.52
N SER A 118 -8.15 -15.41 -9.35
CA SER A 118 -9.13 -16.50 -9.50
C SER A 118 -10.19 -16.54 -8.38
N TRP A 119 -9.88 -16.05 -7.20
CA TRP A 119 -10.82 -15.93 -6.06
C TRP A 119 -11.73 -14.71 -6.16
N ALA A 120 -11.25 -13.65 -6.82
CA ALA A 120 -11.97 -12.39 -6.95
C ALA A 120 -13.16 -12.53 -7.91
N LYS A 121 -14.30 -11.92 -7.55
CA LYS A 121 -15.49 -11.75 -8.38
C LYS A 121 -15.53 -10.36 -9.05
N PHE A 122 -14.46 -9.61 -8.91
CA PHE A 122 -14.23 -8.31 -9.49
C PHE A 122 -12.95 -8.33 -10.32
N PRO A 123 -12.82 -7.52 -11.37
CA PRO A 123 -11.60 -7.46 -12.17
C PRO A 123 -10.48 -6.71 -11.43
N PHE A 124 -9.26 -7.18 -11.65
CA PHE A 124 -8.02 -6.45 -11.42
C PHE A 124 -7.71 -5.64 -12.67
N LEU A 125 -7.56 -4.32 -12.53
CA LEU A 125 -7.42 -3.40 -13.65
C LEU A 125 -6.00 -2.82 -13.72
N SER A 126 -5.36 -2.94 -14.89
CA SER A 126 -4.17 -2.18 -15.26
C SER A 126 -4.02 -2.15 -16.77
N ALA A 127 -4.00 -0.95 -17.35
CA ALA A 127 -3.87 -0.75 -18.79
C ALA A 127 -2.42 -0.69 -19.27
N ASN A 128 -1.46 -0.50 -18.36
CA ASN A 128 -0.06 -0.28 -18.71
C ASN A 128 0.88 -1.44 -18.35
N ILE A 129 0.36 -2.58 -17.84
CA ILE A 129 1.16 -3.77 -17.58
C ILE A 129 0.96 -4.79 -18.71
N TYR A 130 2.06 -5.19 -19.36
CA TYR A 130 2.08 -6.06 -20.52
C TYR A 130 2.94 -7.29 -20.28
N LYS A 131 2.57 -8.38 -20.95
CA LYS A 131 3.36 -9.59 -21.09
C LYS A 131 3.29 -10.05 -22.54
N ASP A 132 4.44 -10.33 -23.16
CA ASP A 132 4.53 -10.81 -24.55
C ASP A 132 3.74 -9.90 -25.52
N GLY A 133 3.81 -8.57 -25.32
CA GLY A 133 3.14 -7.55 -26.14
C GLY A 133 1.63 -7.43 -25.95
N LYS A 134 1.02 -8.17 -25.00
CA LYS A 134 -0.42 -8.12 -24.68
C LYS A 134 -0.66 -7.57 -23.31
N PRO A 135 -1.79 -6.85 -23.04
CA PRO A 135 -2.17 -6.47 -21.69
C PRO A 135 -2.23 -7.70 -20.78
N PHE A 136 -1.59 -7.64 -19.62
CA PHE A 136 -1.58 -8.73 -18.65
C PHE A 136 -2.84 -8.74 -17.79
N PHE A 137 -3.39 -7.57 -17.50
CA PHE A 137 -4.65 -7.38 -16.79
C PHE A 137 -5.74 -6.84 -17.70
N THR A 138 -6.99 -6.83 -17.23
CA THR A 138 -8.08 -6.12 -17.89
C THR A 138 -7.77 -4.63 -17.87
N PRO A 139 -7.67 -3.94 -19.03
CA PRO A 139 -7.30 -2.52 -19.05
C PRO A 139 -8.38 -1.61 -18.44
N TYR A 140 -9.65 -1.87 -18.75
CA TYR A 140 -10.80 -1.11 -18.27
C TYR A 140 -12.08 -1.94 -18.36
N ILE A 141 -13.11 -1.50 -17.65
CA ILE A 141 -14.49 -2.00 -17.78
C ILE A 141 -15.43 -0.84 -18.01
N ILE A 142 -16.61 -1.13 -18.59
CA ILE A 142 -17.71 -0.17 -18.72
C ILE A 142 -18.93 -0.76 -18.01
N LYS A 143 -19.53 0.02 -17.10
CA LYS A 143 -20.74 -0.33 -16.37
C LYS A 143 -21.87 0.64 -16.76
N ASN A 144 -23.07 0.12 -16.92
CA ASN A 144 -24.27 0.94 -17.10
C ASN A 144 -24.91 1.17 -15.72
N ILE A 145 -24.93 2.39 -15.26
CA ILE A 145 -25.46 2.81 -13.96
C ILE A 145 -26.58 3.82 -14.20
N GLY A 146 -27.84 3.38 -14.05
CA GLY A 146 -28.98 4.25 -14.27
C GLY A 146 -29.10 4.81 -15.70
N GLY A 147 -28.60 4.07 -16.71
CA GLY A 147 -28.58 4.51 -18.11
C GLY A 147 -27.29 5.24 -18.51
N VAL A 148 -26.42 5.60 -17.55
CA VAL A 148 -25.14 6.28 -17.78
C VAL A 148 -24.03 5.24 -17.90
N LYS A 149 -23.22 5.30 -18.95
CA LYS A 149 -22.07 4.41 -19.17
C LYS A 149 -20.85 4.96 -18.45
N VAL A 150 -20.43 4.29 -17.40
CA VAL A 150 -19.25 4.65 -16.58
C VAL A 150 -18.12 3.72 -16.94
N ALA A 151 -17.05 4.25 -17.52
CA ALA A 151 -15.80 3.51 -17.71
C ALA A 151 -14.91 3.66 -16.49
N ILE A 152 -14.27 2.55 -16.09
CA ILE A 152 -13.27 2.49 -15.02
C ILE A 152 -12.02 1.91 -15.64
N VAL A 153 -10.96 2.71 -15.78
CA VAL A 153 -9.67 2.33 -16.38
C VAL A 153 -8.59 2.24 -15.29
N GLY A 154 -7.81 1.15 -15.28
CA GLY A 154 -6.75 0.94 -14.30
C GLY A 154 -5.39 1.45 -14.79
N PHE A 155 -4.58 2.04 -13.87
CA PHE A 155 -3.17 2.32 -14.11
C PHE A 155 -2.34 2.02 -12.87
N THR A 156 -1.16 1.40 -13.09
CA THR A 156 -0.20 1.03 -12.05
C THR A 156 1.09 1.80 -12.26
N THR A 157 1.73 2.25 -11.17
CA THR A 157 3.00 2.97 -11.22
C THR A 157 4.10 2.13 -11.90
N GLU A 158 4.84 2.74 -12.81
CA GLU A 158 6.00 2.14 -13.46
C GLU A 158 7.11 1.80 -12.46
N HIS A 159 7.09 2.48 -11.30
CA HIS A 159 8.01 2.23 -10.19
C HIS A 159 7.94 0.80 -9.65
N THR A 160 6.81 0.11 -9.83
CA THR A 160 6.62 -1.31 -9.49
C THR A 160 7.75 -2.18 -10.06
N LYS A 161 8.25 -1.88 -11.25
CA LYS A 161 9.37 -2.62 -11.86
C LYS A 161 10.65 -2.56 -11.03
N ILE A 162 10.86 -1.47 -10.31
CA ILE A 162 12.01 -1.26 -9.41
C ILE A 162 11.71 -1.79 -8.02
N LEU A 163 10.52 -1.52 -7.51
CA LEU A 163 10.10 -1.95 -6.16
C LEU A 163 10.01 -3.46 -6.06
N GLU A 164 9.40 -4.12 -7.07
CA GLU A 164 9.03 -5.55 -7.02
C GLU A 164 9.72 -6.35 -8.14
N GLY A 165 10.97 -5.99 -8.47
CA GLY A 165 11.75 -6.54 -9.57
C GLY A 165 11.68 -8.06 -9.74
N PRO A 166 11.94 -8.87 -8.68
CA PRO A 166 12.00 -10.33 -8.82
C PRO A 166 10.70 -10.99 -9.32
N ASN A 167 9.55 -10.49 -8.86
CA ASN A 167 8.24 -11.07 -9.18
C ASN A 167 7.59 -10.43 -10.42
N SER A 168 8.17 -9.35 -10.95
CA SER A 168 7.70 -8.60 -12.11
C SER A 168 8.68 -8.60 -13.29
N GLU A 169 9.75 -9.42 -13.24
CA GLU A 169 10.89 -9.34 -14.17
C GLU A 169 10.50 -9.52 -15.65
N ASP A 170 9.56 -10.40 -15.96
CA ASP A 170 9.08 -10.69 -17.32
C ASP A 170 7.87 -9.84 -17.74
N LEU A 171 7.49 -8.84 -16.91
CA LEU A 171 6.43 -7.89 -17.23
C LEU A 171 7.04 -6.56 -17.72
N GLU A 172 6.36 -5.97 -18.69
CA GLU A 172 6.65 -4.63 -19.20
C GLU A 172 5.68 -3.63 -18.55
N PHE A 173 6.19 -2.65 -17.84
CA PHE A 173 5.42 -1.52 -17.31
C PHE A 173 5.61 -0.34 -18.28
N LYS A 174 4.60 -0.13 -19.15
CA LYS A 174 4.62 0.98 -20.10
C LYS A 174 4.35 2.29 -19.43
N ASN A 175 4.85 3.39 -20.02
CA ASN A 175 4.59 4.72 -19.52
C ASN A 175 3.07 5.00 -19.49
N VAL A 176 2.57 5.38 -18.32
CA VAL A 176 1.14 5.60 -18.07
C VAL A 176 0.57 6.69 -18.95
N ILE A 177 1.30 7.81 -19.14
CA ILE A 177 0.85 8.94 -19.97
C ILE A 177 0.69 8.53 -21.43
N GLU A 178 1.64 7.77 -21.97
CA GLU A 178 1.57 7.30 -23.37
C GLU A 178 0.39 6.36 -23.58
N VAL A 179 0.20 5.40 -22.68
CA VAL A 179 -0.94 4.47 -22.73
C VAL A 179 -2.25 5.22 -22.59
N ALA A 180 -2.35 6.14 -21.63
CA ALA A 180 -3.56 6.91 -21.37
C ALA A 180 -3.91 7.82 -22.55
N LYS A 181 -2.94 8.53 -23.16
CA LYS A 181 -3.15 9.36 -24.35
C LYS A 181 -3.72 8.56 -25.54
N SER A 182 -3.35 7.29 -25.66
CA SER A 182 -3.88 6.41 -26.70
C SER A 182 -5.26 5.84 -26.34
N LEU A 183 -5.46 5.43 -25.08
CA LEU A 183 -6.62 4.64 -24.66
C LEU A 183 -7.82 5.49 -24.27
N ILE A 184 -7.64 6.61 -23.56
CA ILE A 184 -8.74 7.43 -23.05
C ILE A 184 -9.66 7.97 -24.16
N PRO A 185 -9.14 8.46 -25.30
CA PRO A 185 -10.02 8.89 -26.41
C PRO A 185 -10.90 7.76 -26.97
N GLU A 186 -10.42 6.53 -26.99
CA GLU A 186 -11.19 5.37 -27.46
C GLU A 186 -12.27 4.95 -26.44
N ILE A 187 -11.97 5.08 -25.13
CA ILE A 187 -12.93 4.85 -24.06
C ILE A 187 -14.05 5.91 -24.12
N ARG A 188 -13.70 7.18 -24.36
CA ARG A 188 -14.66 8.28 -24.45
C ARG A 188 -15.70 8.13 -25.56
N LYS A 189 -15.38 7.41 -26.63
CA LYS A 189 -16.37 7.07 -27.67
C LYS A 189 -17.45 6.11 -27.20
N GLN A 190 -17.21 5.41 -26.07
CA GLN A 190 -18.03 4.31 -25.57
C GLN A 190 -18.67 4.63 -24.21
N ALA A 191 -18.19 5.63 -23.49
CA ALA A 191 -18.60 5.93 -22.13
C ALA A 191 -18.89 7.42 -21.91
N ASP A 192 -19.89 7.69 -21.07
CA ASP A 192 -20.33 9.02 -20.68
C ASP A 192 -19.45 9.61 -19.57
N ILE A 193 -18.95 8.75 -18.67
CA ILE A 193 -18.08 9.10 -17.55
C ILE A 193 -16.83 8.22 -17.62
N VAL A 194 -15.64 8.80 -17.39
CA VAL A 194 -14.37 8.07 -17.29
C VAL A 194 -13.75 8.31 -15.93
N ILE A 195 -13.65 7.25 -15.14
CA ILE A 195 -12.94 7.20 -13.88
C ILE A 195 -11.60 6.50 -14.10
N ALA A 196 -10.48 7.18 -13.84
CA ALA A 196 -9.19 6.54 -13.76
C ALA A 196 -9.01 6.03 -12.32
N LEU A 197 -8.94 4.71 -12.17
CA LEU A 197 -8.67 4.01 -10.92
C LEU A 197 -7.19 3.65 -10.91
N THR A 198 -6.38 4.41 -10.16
CA THR A 198 -4.93 4.39 -10.32
C THR A 198 -4.22 4.00 -9.04
N HIS A 199 -2.99 3.51 -9.20
CA HIS A 199 -2.06 3.30 -8.11
C HIS A 199 -0.73 3.96 -8.47
N LEU A 200 -0.72 5.30 -8.46
CA LEU A 200 0.37 6.14 -8.98
C LEU A 200 1.01 7.01 -7.90
N GLY A 201 0.24 7.40 -6.90
CA GLY A 201 0.65 8.37 -5.90
C GLY A 201 0.50 9.82 -6.35
N VAL A 202 0.49 10.73 -5.37
CA VAL A 202 0.42 12.18 -5.55
C VAL A 202 1.59 12.87 -4.87
N GLY A 203 2.02 14.02 -5.40
CA GLY A 203 2.99 14.91 -4.79
C GLY A 203 4.38 14.92 -5.43
N GLN A 204 5.12 16.00 -5.15
CA GLN A 204 6.39 16.34 -5.84
C GLN A 204 7.53 15.33 -5.64
N GLY A 205 7.56 14.58 -4.54
CA GLY A 205 8.64 13.61 -4.26
C GLY A 205 8.65 12.39 -5.19
N TYR A 206 7.55 12.16 -5.90
CA TYR A 206 7.39 11.03 -6.81
C TYR A 206 7.62 11.42 -8.29
N SER A 207 7.39 12.68 -8.65
CA SER A 207 7.26 13.16 -10.04
C SER A 207 8.50 13.12 -10.92
N GLU A 208 9.69 12.94 -10.37
CA GLU A 208 10.93 12.93 -11.16
C GLU A 208 11.32 11.53 -11.69
N LEU A 209 10.78 10.47 -11.09
CA LEU A 209 11.17 9.09 -11.38
C LEU A 209 10.11 8.28 -12.14
N TYR A 210 8.82 8.60 -12.01
CA TYR A 210 7.69 7.88 -12.59
C TYR A 210 6.42 8.74 -12.61
N THR A 211 5.41 8.30 -13.39
CA THR A 211 4.14 9.03 -13.54
C THR A 211 3.35 9.08 -12.24
N THR A 212 2.92 10.29 -11.86
CA THR A 212 1.99 10.52 -10.73
C THR A 212 0.57 10.82 -11.23
N ALA A 213 -0.41 10.74 -10.31
CA ALA A 213 -1.80 11.05 -10.63
C ALA A 213 -2.00 12.51 -11.09
N ASP A 214 -1.23 13.45 -10.53
CA ASP A 214 -1.25 14.86 -10.94
C ASP A 214 -0.67 15.05 -12.36
N GLN A 215 0.39 14.33 -12.73
CA GLN A 215 0.93 14.35 -14.08
C GLN A 215 -0.06 13.72 -15.09
N LEU A 216 -0.77 12.65 -14.70
CA LEU A 216 -1.83 12.06 -15.52
C LEU A 216 -2.93 13.09 -15.80
N ALA A 217 -3.45 13.77 -14.77
CA ALA A 217 -4.47 14.81 -14.91
C ALA A 217 -3.96 16.02 -15.72
N GLN A 218 -2.66 16.35 -15.61
CA GLN A 218 -2.06 17.46 -16.34
C GLN A 218 -1.91 17.19 -17.83
N GLN A 219 -1.61 15.94 -18.22
CA GLN A 219 -1.19 15.61 -19.59
C GLN A 219 -2.22 14.84 -20.41
N VAL A 220 -3.28 14.33 -19.78
CA VAL A 220 -4.30 13.50 -20.44
C VAL A 220 -5.68 14.13 -20.23
N SER A 221 -6.34 14.47 -21.33
CA SER A 221 -7.71 14.96 -21.30
C SER A 221 -8.72 13.81 -21.42
N GLY A 222 -9.95 14.06 -20.97
CA GLY A 222 -11.04 13.09 -21.10
C GLY A 222 -11.21 12.18 -19.86
N ILE A 223 -10.58 12.45 -18.76
CA ILE A 223 -10.81 11.83 -17.46
C ILE A 223 -11.69 12.78 -16.64
N ASP A 224 -12.73 12.26 -15.98
CA ASP A 224 -13.62 13.04 -15.11
C ASP A 224 -13.20 13.00 -13.65
N LEU A 225 -12.66 11.87 -13.19
CA LEU A 225 -12.25 11.63 -11.81
C LEU A 225 -11.04 10.68 -11.78
N ILE A 226 -10.05 10.99 -10.96
CA ILE A 226 -8.96 10.07 -10.63
C ILE A 226 -9.13 9.62 -9.18
N ILE A 227 -9.22 8.31 -8.96
CA ILE A 227 -9.21 7.66 -7.66
C ILE A 227 -7.86 6.93 -7.54
N ASP A 228 -7.02 7.37 -6.62
CA ASP A 228 -5.62 6.98 -6.56
C ASP A 228 -5.23 6.30 -5.23
N GLY A 229 -4.05 5.68 -5.20
CA GLY A 229 -3.41 5.03 -4.06
C GLY A 229 -1.91 5.28 -4.02
N HIS A 230 -1.12 4.33 -3.44
CA HIS A 230 0.34 4.28 -3.42
C HIS A 230 1.03 5.22 -2.40
N SER A 231 0.75 6.50 -2.43
CA SER A 231 1.41 7.49 -1.55
C SER A 231 0.86 7.53 -0.12
N HIS A 232 -0.23 6.82 0.17
CA HIS A 232 -0.95 6.86 1.45
C HIS A 232 -1.29 8.30 1.88
N THR A 233 -1.74 9.11 0.94
CA THR A 233 -2.01 10.53 1.21
C THR A 233 -3.38 10.68 1.86
N ASN A 234 -3.41 11.31 3.05
CA ASN A 234 -4.65 11.62 3.74
C ASN A 234 -5.22 12.93 3.22
N LEU A 235 -5.96 12.87 2.12
CA LEU A 235 -6.63 14.03 1.56
C LEU A 235 -7.87 14.38 2.37
N THR A 236 -8.06 15.67 2.65
CA THR A 236 -9.30 16.21 3.23
C THR A 236 -10.17 16.89 2.18
N GLN A 237 -9.59 17.21 1.03
CA GLN A 237 -10.22 17.77 -0.17
C GLN A 237 -9.53 17.21 -1.41
N PRO A 238 -10.21 17.15 -2.58
CA PRO A 238 -9.58 16.76 -3.82
C PRO A 238 -8.44 17.68 -4.20
N ILE A 239 -7.37 17.12 -4.78
CA ILE A 239 -6.41 17.88 -5.57
C ILE A 239 -7.04 18.07 -6.95
N VAL A 240 -7.12 19.30 -7.45
CA VAL A 240 -7.71 19.57 -8.77
C VAL A 240 -6.63 20.02 -9.74
N VAL A 241 -6.44 19.27 -10.81
CA VAL A 241 -5.48 19.59 -11.89
C VAL A 241 -6.21 19.59 -13.22
N ASN A 242 -6.13 20.68 -13.97
CA ASN A 242 -6.86 20.88 -15.24
C ASN A 242 -8.37 20.57 -15.16
N GLY A 243 -8.99 20.86 -14.01
CA GLY A 243 -10.40 20.59 -13.78
C GLY A 243 -10.73 19.15 -13.39
N VAL A 244 -9.74 18.25 -13.35
CA VAL A 244 -9.91 16.85 -12.93
C VAL A 244 -9.64 16.73 -11.44
N PRO A 245 -10.61 16.30 -10.61
CA PRO A 245 -10.38 15.99 -9.21
C PRO A 245 -9.61 14.68 -9.07
N ILE A 246 -8.59 14.71 -8.20
CA ILE A 246 -7.78 13.57 -7.78
C ILE A 246 -8.08 13.33 -6.31
N VAL A 247 -8.46 12.11 -5.96
CA VAL A 247 -8.86 11.73 -4.61
C VAL A 247 -8.11 10.49 -4.13
N GLN A 248 -7.82 10.42 -2.83
CA GLN A 248 -7.17 9.29 -2.18
C GLN A 248 -7.70 9.13 -0.76
N ALA A 249 -7.96 7.90 -0.33
CA ALA A 249 -8.61 7.57 0.95
C ALA A 249 -7.61 7.10 2.01
N PHE A 250 -6.45 7.77 2.10
CA PHE A 250 -5.39 7.48 3.05
C PHE A 250 -4.88 6.03 2.93
N GLU A 251 -5.00 5.22 4.01
CA GLU A 251 -4.50 3.85 4.09
C GLU A 251 -5.37 3.01 5.03
N TRP A 252 -5.26 1.66 4.96
CA TRP A 252 -5.74 0.69 5.95
C TRP A 252 -7.25 0.78 6.24
N ALA A 253 -8.04 1.24 5.29
CA ALA A 253 -9.45 1.52 5.46
C ALA A 253 -9.76 2.45 6.67
N LYS A 254 -8.82 3.32 7.07
CA LYS A 254 -9.06 4.37 8.08
C LYS A 254 -10.04 5.42 7.60
N VAL A 255 -10.09 5.61 6.29
CA VAL A 255 -10.95 6.54 5.58
C VAL A 255 -11.69 5.80 4.48
N LEU A 256 -12.97 6.10 4.30
CA LEU A 256 -13.77 5.72 3.16
C LEU A 256 -13.97 6.97 2.29
N GLY A 257 -13.42 6.97 1.08
CA GLY A 257 -13.68 8.04 0.12
C GLY A 257 -15.07 7.89 -0.47
N ARG A 258 -15.80 9.00 -0.60
CA ARG A 258 -17.10 9.08 -1.26
C ARG A 258 -17.07 10.17 -2.30
N ALA A 259 -17.29 9.84 -3.57
CA ALA A 259 -17.49 10.78 -4.66
C ALA A 259 -18.94 10.68 -5.16
N ASP A 260 -19.69 11.75 -5.08
CA ASP A 260 -21.02 11.89 -5.69
C ASP A 260 -20.85 12.60 -7.03
N ILE A 261 -21.12 11.89 -8.14
CA ILE A 261 -21.01 12.36 -9.52
C ILE A 261 -22.41 12.70 -10.02
N TYR A 262 -22.62 13.95 -10.39
CA TYR A 262 -23.88 14.44 -10.96
C TYR A 262 -23.77 14.48 -12.48
N PHE A 263 -24.60 13.71 -13.15
CA PHE A 263 -24.66 13.62 -14.61
C PHE A 263 -25.98 14.13 -15.12
N GLU A 264 -25.95 15.18 -15.94
CA GLU A 264 -27.14 15.88 -16.47
C GLU A 264 -26.83 16.31 -17.91
N ASP A 265 -27.82 16.25 -18.79
CA ASP A 265 -27.71 16.69 -20.19
C ASP A 265 -26.51 16.10 -20.94
N GLY A 266 -26.22 14.82 -20.71
CA GLY A 266 -25.12 14.10 -21.37
C GLY A 266 -23.70 14.43 -20.89
N LYS A 267 -23.56 15.10 -19.76
CA LYS A 267 -22.25 15.49 -19.20
C LYS A 267 -22.22 15.45 -17.68
N VAL A 268 -21.01 15.32 -17.13
CA VAL A 268 -20.76 15.53 -15.70
C VAL A 268 -20.86 17.03 -15.41
N THR A 269 -21.78 17.41 -14.54
CA THR A 269 -22.01 18.80 -14.13
C THR A 269 -21.30 19.16 -12.83
N LYS A 270 -21.10 18.14 -11.95
CA LYS A 270 -20.46 18.32 -10.64
C LYS A 270 -19.92 17.02 -10.13
N ILE A 271 -18.81 17.07 -9.40
CA ILE A 271 -18.30 15.99 -8.55
C ILE A 271 -18.06 16.56 -7.14
N GLU A 272 -18.71 15.97 -6.16
CA GLU A 272 -18.48 16.25 -4.74
C GLU A 272 -17.75 15.08 -4.12
N TRP A 273 -16.72 15.35 -3.32
CA TRP A 273 -15.96 14.29 -2.64
C TRP A 273 -15.85 14.57 -1.15
N GLN A 274 -15.86 13.49 -0.37
CA GLN A 274 -15.71 13.51 1.07
C GLN A 274 -14.77 12.37 1.53
N ALA A 275 -13.86 12.69 2.44
CA ALA A 275 -13.09 11.72 3.20
C ALA A 275 -13.88 11.38 4.47
N ILE A 276 -14.46 10.20 4.57
CA ILE A 276 -15.28 9.79 5.72
C ILE A 276 -14.42 8.92 6.65
N PRO A 277 -14.12 9.36 7.88
CA PRO A 277 -13.39 8.52 8.85
C PRO A 277 -14.16 7.23 9.16
N VAL A 278 -13.48 6.10 9.09
CA VAL A 278 -14.05 4.79 9.42
C VAL A 278 -13.83 4.53 10.90
N VAL A 279 -14.82 4.87 11.71
CA VAL A 279 -14.77 4.74 13.17
C VAL A 279 -15.85 3.76 13.61
N GLN A 280 -15.45 2.61 14.14
CA GLN A 280 -16.34 1.62 14.71
C GLN A 280 -16.83 2.07 16.08
N ALA A 281 -15.88 2.41 16.98
CA ALA A 281 -16.20 2.85 18.33
C ALA A 281 -15.18 3.84 18.87
N LYS A 282 -15.64 4.78 19.69
CA LYS A 282 -14.80 5.77 20.39
C LYS A 282 -14.72 5.47 21.87
N VAL A 283 -13.56 5.72 22.46
CA VAL A 283 -13.38 5.69 23.91
C VAL A 283 -14.15 6.88 24.52
N VAL A 284 -15.02 6.60 25.47
CA VAL A 284 -15.81 7.62 26.20
C VAL A 284 -15.46 7.69 27.68
N GLY A 285 -14.57 6.83 28.17
CA GLY A 285 -14.11 6.78 29.54
C GLY A 285 -13.40 5.48 29.86
N LYS A 286 -13.17 5.26 31.15
CA LYS A 286 -12.66 3.99 31.69
C LYS A 286 -13.61 3.47 32.77
N ASP A 287 -13.72 2.15 32.85
CA ASP A 287 -14.45 1.48 33.93
C ASP A 287 -13.64 1.46 35.23
N GLU A 288 -14.22 0.90 36.33
CA GLU A 288 -13.57 0.77 37.63
C GLU A 288 -12.26 -0.05 37.59
N ALA A 289 -12.11 -0.94 36.59
CA ALA A 289 -10.90 -1.74 36.36
C ALA A 289 -9.89 -1.03 35.45
N GLY A 290 -10.14 0.22 35.05
CA GLY A 290 -9.27 1.02 34.18
C GLY A 290 -9.35 0.63 32.71
N LYS A 291 -10.29 -0.22 32.28
CA LYS A 291 -10.50 -0.60 30.87
C LYS A 291 -11.30 0.46 30.14
N ASN A 292 -10.99 0.66 28.85
CA ASN A 292 -11.72 1.60 28.00
C ASN A 292 -13.20 1.21 27.89
N VAL A 293 -14.08 2.19 28.09
CA VAL A 293 -15.51 2.12 27.81
C VAL A 293 -15.73 2.71 26.42
N TYR A 294 -16.50 2.01 25.59
CA TYR A 294 -16.68 2.39 24.18
C TYR A 294 -18.11 2.82 23.88
N GLN A 295 -18.25 3.87 23.09
CA GLN A 295 -19.47 4.22 22.39
C GLN A 295 -19.35 3.74 20.94
N VAL A 296 -20.26 2.88 20.50
CA VAL A 296 -20.34 2.44 19.10
C VAL A 296 -20.82 3.60 18.24
N ILE A 297 -20.04 3.93 17.21
CA ILE A 297 -20.35 4.97 16.22
C ILE A 297 -20.92 4.32 14.97
N THR A 298 -20.22 3.34 14.41
CA THR A 298 -20.68 2.58 13.22
C THR A 298 -20.60 1.10 13.55
N PRO A 299 -21.73 0.38 13.64
CA PRO A 299 -21.71 -1.05 13.93
C PRO A 299 -21.07 -1.83 12.76
N GLU A 300 -20.55 -3.01 13.09
CA GLU A 300 -20.01 -3.93 12.09
C GLU A 300 -21.12 -4.65 11.32
N ALA A 301 -20.98 -4.76 10.01
CA ALA A 301 -21.84 -5.61 9.17
C ALA A 301 -21.62 -7.09 9.54
N ALA A 302 -22.64 -7.74 10.07
CA ALA A 302 -22.54 -9.10 10.64
C ALA A 302 -21.99 -10.12 9.63
N TYR A 303 -22.36 -10.03 8.35
CA TYR A 303 -21.93 -10.97 7.31
C TYR A 303 -20.43 -10.87 6.99
N VAL A 304 -19.84 -9.67 7.12
CA VAL A 304 -18.39 -9.46 6.95
C VAL A 304 -17.67 -9.91 8.24
N LYS A 305 -18.15 -9.43 9.39
CA LYS A 305 -17.58 -9.79 10.70
C LYS A 305 -17.47 -11.30 10.90
N THR A 306 -18.55 -12.04 10.63
CA THR A 306 -18.57 -13.50 10.78
C THR A 306 -17.51 -14.19 9.91
N ALA A 307 -17.33 -13.71 8.69
CA ALA A 307 -16.31 -14.25 7.78
C ALA A 307 -14.89 -13.95 8.31
N LEU A 308 -14.64 -12.72 8.74
CA LEU A 308 -13.35 -12.31 9.29
C LEU A 308 -13.02 -13.06 10.59
N ASP A 309 -13.99 -13.25 11.48
CA ASP A 309 -13.82 -14.03 12.72
C ASP A 309 -13.44 -15.49 12.43
N TYR A 310 -13.99 -16.08 11.36
CA TYR A 310 -13.61 -17.42 10.90
C TYR A 310 -12.14 -17.46 10.47
N PHE A 311 -11.71 -16.55 9.61
CA PHE A 311 -10.33 -16.48 9.15
C PHE A 311 -9.33 -16.20 10.28
N LYS A 312 -9.70 -15.34 11.22
CA LYS A 312 -8.89 -15.05 12.41
C LYS A 312 -8.63 -16.29 13.27
N LYS A 313 -9.61 -17.19 13.39
CA LYS A 313 -9.45 -18.46 14.11
C LYS A 313 -8.51 -19.44 13.39
N LEU A 314 -8.45 -19.42 12.05
CA LEU A 314 -7.60 -20.32 11.28
C LEU A 314 -6.08 -20.08 11.53
N GLY A 315 -5.66 -18.84 11.80
CA GLY A 315 -4.25 -18.50 11.98
C GLY A 315 -3.85 -18.12 13.42
N GLY A 316 -4.83 -17.89 14.32
CA GLY A 316 -4.62 -17.09 15.52
C GLY A 316 -3.71 -17.68 16.61
N ALA A 317 -3.82 -18.96 16.92
CA ALA A 317 -3.14 -19.52 18.12
C ALA A 317 -1.60 -19.44 18.04
N LYS A 318 -1.00 -19.70 16.89
CA LYS A 318 0.45 -19.61 16.68
C LYS A 318 0.94 -18.17 16.72
N LEU A 319 0.15 -17.26 16.16
CA LEU A 319 0.47 -15.82 16.09
C LEU A 319 0.44 -15.15 17.47
N ASP A 320 -0.38 -15.64 18.38
CA ASP A 320 -0.52 -15.11 19.76
C ASP A 320 0.53 -15.64 20.74
N THR A 321 1.45 -16.50 20.27
CA THR A 321 2.56 -16.98 21.11
C THR A 321 3.44 -15.82 21.56
N VAL A 322 3.56 -15.63 22.89
CA VAL A 322 4.45 -14.64 23.49
C VAL A 322 5.89 -15.09 23.36
N ILE A 323 6.74 -14.21 22.82
CA ILE A 323 8.17 -14.46 22.59
C ILE A 323 9.07 -13.60 23.47
N GLY A 324 8.51 -12.58 24.11
CA GLY A 324 9.26 -11.67 24.97
C GLY A 324 8.38 -10.55 25.51
N TYR A 325 9.05 -9.56 26.13
CA TYR A 325 8.45 -8.38 26.70
C TYR A 325 9.32 -7.16 26.44
N THR A 326 8.76 -6.03 26.11
CA THR A 326 9.47 -4.75 26.01
C THR A 326 8.91 -3.70 26.95
N GLU A 327 9.79 -2.98 27.66
CA GLU A 327 9.42 -1.85 28.51
C GLU A 327 9.34 -0.53 27.72
N ILE A 328 9.90 -0.51 26.50
CA ILE A 328 10.02 0.68 25.64
C ILE A 328 9.24 0.50 24.35
N LEU A 329 8.93 1.60 23.69
CA LEU A 329 8.48 1.59 22.30
C LEU A 329 9.67 1.19 21.41
N LEU A 330 9.54 0.11 20.65
CA LEU A 330 10.42 -0.20 19.54
C LEU A 330 9.86 0.51 18.29
N ASN A 331 10.52 1.60 17.91
CA ASN A 331 9.99 2.54 16.93
C ASN A 331 10.19 2.06 15.49
N GLY A 332 9.11 1.69 14.82
CA GLY A 332 9.01 1.35 13.40
C GLY A 332 8.08 2.28 12.61
N GLU A 333 7.82 3.50 13.14
CA GLU A 333 6.99 4.48 12.46
C GLU A 333 7.55 4.84 11.09
N ARG A 334 6.68 4.82 10.08
CA ARG A 334 7.05 5.03 8.66
C ARG A 334 7.91 6.27 8.44
N ALA A 335 7.52 7.39 9.05
CA ALA A 335 8.26 8.66 8.91
C ALA A 335 9.68 8.58 9.51
N ASP A 336 9.85 7.82 10.59
CA ASP A 336 11.10 7.70 11.31
C ASP A 336 12.05 6.71 10.64
N VAL A 337 11.63 5.48 10.37
CA VAL A 337 12.49 4.45 9.74
C VAL A 337 12.93 4.79 8.31
N ARG A 338 12.27 5.77 7.68
CA ARG A 338 12.60 6.28 6.35
C ARG A 338 13.33 7.63 6.34
N SER A 339 13.77 8.10 7.50
CA SER A 339 14.47 9.40 7.62
C SER A 339 15.61 9.42 8.62
N LYS A 340 15.65 8.48 9.56
CA LYS A 340 16.66 8.38 10.62
C LYS A 340 16.82 6.96 11.14
N THR A 341 17.87 6.74 11.91
CA THR A 341 18.05 5.51 12.72
C THR A 341 16.94 5.40 13.76
N THR A 342 16.42 4.19 13.99
CA THR A 342 15.50 3.87 15.09
C THR A 342 15.98 2.66 15.88
N ASN A 343 15.58 2.55 17.14
CA ASN A 343 15.93 1.41 17.99
C ASN A 343 15.42 0.07 17.41
N LEU A 344 14.24 0.06 16.76
CA LEU A 344 13.75 -1.16 16.11
C LEU A 344 14.56 -1.53 14.87
N ALA A 345 14.94 -0.54 14.05
CA ALA A 345 15.82 -0.79 12.89
C ALA A 345 17.19 -1.31 13.34
N ASN A 346 17.75 -0.75 14.43
CA ASN A 346 18.98 -1.25 15.04
C ASN A 346 18.81 -2.70 15.51
N LEU A 347 17.73 -3.04 16.22
CA LEU A 347 17.43 -4.40 16.68
C LEU A 347 17.37 -5.39 15.50
N ILE A 348 16.70 -5.03 14.44
CA ILE A 348 16.55 -5.87 13.24
C ILE A 348 17.92 -6.10 12.59
N THR A 349 18.69 -5.05 12.36
CA THR A 349 19.99 -5.16 11.69
C THR A 349 21.04 -5.86 12.58
N ASP A 350 20.98 -5.68 13.90
CA ASP A 350 21.82 -6.43 14.83
C ASP A 350 21.47 -7.92 14.85
N ALA A 351 20.19 -8.27 14.76
CA ALA A 351 19.74 -9.65 14.63
C ALA A 351 20.27 -10.31 13.34
N MET A 352 20.30 -9.56 12.23
CA MET A 352 20.86 -10.03 10.96
C MET A 352 22.37 -10.31 11.09
N LEU A 353 23.15 -9.42 11.73
CA LEU A 353 24.58 -9.62 12.02
C LEU A 353 24.81 -10.83 12.91
N TRP A 354 24.09 -10.93 14.00
CA TRP A 354 24.19 -12.04 14.93
C TRP A 354 23.97 -13.39 14.25
N LYS A 355 22.96 -13.48 13.40
CA LYS A 355 22.59 -14.74 12.73
C LYS A 355 23.62 -15.18 11.70
N THR A 356 24.26 -14.25 11.00
CA THR A 356 25.10 -14.52 9.82
C THR A 356 26.60 -14.38 10.09
N GLY A 357 26.98 -13.69 11.17
CA GLY A 357 28.37 -13.33 11.42
C GLY A 357 28.98 -12.47 10.31
N ALA A 358 28.17 -11.62 9.67
CA ALA A 358 28.64 -10.69 8.65
C ALA A 358 29.35 -9.48 9.29
N ASP A 359 30.14 -8.72 8.48
CA ASP A 359 30.77 -7.47 8.91
C ASP A 359 29.78 -6.31 8.95
N VAL A 360 28.81 -6.32 8.04
CA VAL A 360 27.82 -5.24 7.84
C VAL A 360 26.45 -5.85 7.56
N ALA A 361 25.41 -5.31 8.18
CA ALA A 361 24.02 -5.57 7.84
C ALA A 361 23.39 -4.33 7.21
N LEU A 362 22.62 -4.52 6.14
CA LEU A 362 21.91 -3.50 5.38
C LEU A 362 20.44 -3.90 5.27
N THR A 363 19.53 -2.98 5.60
CA THR A 363 18.12 -3.17 5.29
C THR A 363 17.46 -1.84 4.90
N ASN A 364 16.42 -1.91 4.08
CA ASN A 364 15.66 -0.74 3.67
C ASN A 364 14.59 -0.38 4.70
N GLY A 365 14.39 0.91 4.95
CA GLY A 365 13.36 1.41 5.87
C GLY A 365 11.94 1.02 5.44
N GLY A 366 11.73 0.79 4.13
CA GLY A 366 10.48 0.29 3.56
C GLY A 366 10.10 -1.12 4.02
N GLY A 367 11.11 -1.92 4.39
CA GLY A 367 10.92 -3.27 4.93
C GLY A 367 10.36 -3.31 6.35
N ILE A 368 10.41 -2.19 7.10
CA ILE A 368 9.94 -2.06 8.48
C ILE A 368 8.58 -1.37 8.49
N ARG A 369 7.52 -2.10 8.85
CA ARG A 369 6.12 -1.67 8.57
C ARG A 369 5.34 -1.23 9.81
N ALA A 370 5.80 -1.49 11.02
CA ALA A 370 5.09 -1.16 12.24
C ALA A 370 6.04 -1.00 13.43
N SER A 371 5.58 -0.33 14.48
CA SER A 371 6.23 -0.28 15.79
C SER A 371 5.75 -1.42 16.69
N ILE A 372 6.58 -1.84 17.67
CA ILE A 372 6.16 -2.74 18.76
C ILE A 372 6.00 -1.89 20.02
N LYS A 373 4.78 -1.87 20.58
CA LYS A 373 4.44 -1.10 21.79
C LYS A 373 4.99 -1.78 23.04
N PRO A 374 5.20 -1.03 24.14
CA PRO A 374 5.52 -1.62 25.44
C PRO A 374 4.47 -2.68 25.86
N GLY A 375 4.96 -3.80 26.40
CA GLY A 375 4.15 -4.96 26.78
C GLY A 375 4.70 -6.28 26.26
N GLU A 376 3.84 -7.30 26.20
CA GLU A 376 4.16 -8.58 25.59
C GLU A 376 4.48 -8.41 24.12
N ILE A 377 5.54 -9.08 23.66
CA ILE A 377 5.88 -9.22 22.25
C ILE A 377 5.41 -10.59 21.80
N LYS A 378 4.58 -10.63 20.77
CA LYS A 378 4.05 -11.85 20.16
C LYS A 378 4.63 -12.09 18.78
N ILE A 379 4.53 -13.31 18.27
CA ILE A 379 4.96 -13.63 16.89
C ILE A 379 4.30 -12.67 15.90
N ARG A 380 2.99 -12.38 16.09
CA ARG A 380 2.25 -11.45 15.22
C ARG A 380 2.86 -10.06 15.14
N ASP A 381 3.43 -9.56 16.24
CA ASP A 381 4.00 -8.23 16.28
C ASP A 381 5.23 -8.16 15.37
N VAL A 382 6.10 -9.18 15.44
CA VAL A 382 7.28 -9.26 14.57
C VAL A 382 6.89 -9.46 13.11
N LEU A 383 5.90 -10.31 12.81
CA LEU A 383 5.38 -10.49 11.46
C LEU A 383 4.69 -9.24 10.91
N THR A 384 4.08 -8.42 11.77
CA THR A 384 3.52 -7.12 11.37
C THR A 384 4.61 -6.09 11.06
N VAL A 385 5.75 -6.16 11.78
CA VAL A 385 6.94 -5.34 11.50
C VAL A 385 7.61 -5.76 10.19
N LEU A 386 7.74 -7.06 9.93
CA LEU A 386 8.48 -7.66 8.81
C LEU A 386 7.58 -8.62 8.00
N PRO A 387 6.57 -8.10 7.28
CA PRO A 387 5.51 -8.93 6.69
C PRO A 387 5.88 -9.60 5.35
N PHE A 388 6.98 -9.20 4.72
CA PHE A 388 7.31 -9.62 3.34
C PHE A 388 7.83 -11.05 3.22
N GLY A 389 8.17 -11.71 4.34
CA GLY A 389 8.76 -13.05 4.31
C GLY A 389 10.18 -13.07 3.73
N ASN A 390 10.84 -11.93 3.70
CA ASN A 390 12.21 -11.80 3.18
C ASN A 390 13.17 -12.74 3.93
N THR A 391 14.10 -13.35 3.17
CA THR A 391 15.22 -14.13 3.70
C THR A 391 16.46 -13.28 3.84
N LEU A 392 17.42 -13.72 4.66
CA LEU A 392 18.73 -13.11 4.76
C LEU A 392 19.62 -13.60 3.62
N TYR A 393 20.18 -12.66 2.87
CA TYR A 393 21.10 -12.90 1.76
C TYR A 393 22.50 -12.40 2.15
N VAL A 394 23.51 -13.25 2.02
CA VAL A 394 24.90 -12.92 2.37
C VAL A 394 25.68 -12.69 1.08
N LEU A 395 26.40 -11.56 1.00
CA LEU A 395 27.20 -11.11 -0.13
C LEU A 395 28.67 -10.97 0.29
N GLU A 396 29.60 -11.24 -0.63
CA GLU A 396 31.01 -10.87 -0.55
C GLU A 396 31.24 -9.63 -1.44
N MET A 397 31.52 -8.49 -0.83
CA MET A 397 31.62 -7.22 -1.58
C MET A 397 32.97 -6.56 -1.31
N LYS A 398 33.66 -6.10 -2.37
CA LYS A 398 34.79 -5.18 -2.19
C LYS A 398 34.30 -3.89 -1.54
N GLY A 399 35.18 -3.27 -0.73
CA GLY A 399 34.87 -2.00 -0.11
C GLY A 399 34.52 -0.90 -1.14
N SER A 400 35.17 -0.91 -2.30
CA SER A 400 34.83 0.00 -3.41
C SER A 400 33.42 -0.18 -3.96
N ASP A 401 32.85 -1.39 -3.95
CA ASP A 401 31.46 -1.64 -4.37
C ASP A 401 30.49 -1.35 -3.22
N LEU A 402 30.89 -1.62 -1.99
CA LEU A 402 30.10 -1.28 -0.81
C LEU A 402 29.99 0.24 -0.61
N ILE A 403 31.01 1.03 -0.97
CA ILE A 403 30.95 2.49 -1.01
C ILE A 403 29.83 2.97 -1.94
N LYS A 404 29.66 2.35 -3.12
CA LYS A 404 28.56 2.71 -4.05
C LYS A 404 27.16 2.50 -3.45
N VAL A 405 27.01 1.55 -2.54
CA VAL A 405 25.74 1.36 -1.78
C VAL A 405 25.45 2.57 -0.92
N PHE A 406 26.47 3.08 -0.19
CA PHE A 406 26.30 4.26 0.65
C PHE A 406 26.19 5.56 -0.16
N GLU A 407 26.88 5.65 -1.30
CA GLU A 407 26.71 6.78 -2.25
C GLU A 407 25.27 6.86 -2.77
N TYR A 408 24.71 5.72 -3.19
CA TYR A 408 23.29 5.68 -3.57
C TYR A 408 22.38 6.03 -2.39
N ALA A 409 22.60 5.42 -1.22
CA ALA A 409 21.81 5.73 -0.02
C ALA A 409 21.84 7.21 0.35
N ALA A 410 22.96 7.92 0.11
CA ALA A 410 23.08 9.35 0.33
C ALA A 410 22.15 10.18 -0.56
N THR A 411 21.83 9.72 -1.77
CA THR A 411 20.92 10.40 -2.71
C THR A 411 19.45 10.15 -2.43
N VAL A 412 19.10 9.10 -1.67
CA VAL A 412 17.70 8.72 -1.40
C VAL A 412 17.01 9.81 -0.57
N PRO A 413 15.90 10.41 -1.00
CA PRO A 413 15.17 11.40 -0.22
C PRO A 413 14.61 10.82 1.10
N ASN A 414 14.49 11.65 2.13
CA ASN A 414 13.79 11.26 3.36
C ASN A 414 12.33 10.91 3.05
N GLY A 415 11.80 9.91 3.76
CA GLY A 415 10.43 9.39 3.55
C GLY A 415 10.34 8.24 2.57
N GLN A 416 11.38 8.00 1.76
CA GLN A 416 11.41 6.89 0.79
C GLN A 416 11.72 5.55 1.46
N GLY A 417 11.13 4.47 0.91
CA GLY A 417 11.37 3.10 1.37
C GLY A 417 12.84 2.67 1.28
N ALA A 418 13.52 3.17 0.29
CA ALA A 418 14.94 2.93 0.05
C ALA A 418 15.90 3.49 1.12
N PHE A 419 15.42 4.25 2.13
CA PHE A 419 16.27 4.77 3.20
C PHE A 419 17.02 3.62 3.89
N LEU A 420 18.36 3.73 3.96
CA LEU A 420 19.23 2.65 4.41
C LEU A 420 19.38 2.62 5.93
N GLN A 421 18.99 1.52 6.54
CA GLN A 421 19.26 1.17 7.94
C GLN A 421 20.41 0.17 8.00
N VAL A 422 21.30 0.31 9.00
CA VAL A 422 22.56 -0.45 9.04
C VAL A 422 22.92 -0.98 10.42
N ALA A 423 23.72 -2.06 10.46
CA ALA A 423 24.52 -2.46 11.63
C ALA A 423 25.93 -2.86 11.19
N GLY A 424 26.88 -2.82 12.13
CA GLY A 424 28.32 -3.00 11.83
C GLY A 424 28.92 -1.85 11.03
N ALA A 425 28.12 -0.85 10.67
CA ALA A 425 28.54 0.34 9.96
C ALA A 425 27.95 1.62 10.57
N THR A 426 28.66 2.74 10.39
CA THR A 426 28.12 4.10 10.52
C THR A 426 28.49 4.90 9.29
N TRP A 427 27.61 5.79 8.84
CA TRP A 427 27.88 6.61 7.66
C TRP A 427 27.24 8.00 7.75
N LYS A 428 27.84 8.93 7.03
CA LYS A 428 27.42 10.33 7.00
C LYS A 428 27.30 10.85 5.57
N ALA A 429 26.26 11.63 5.33
CA ALA A 429 26.05 12.33 4.05
C ALA A 429 25.69 13.80 4.28
N GLU A 430 26.13 14.67 3.37
CA GLU A 430 25.80 16.09 3.35
C GLU A 430 25.42 16.52 1.93
N GLY A 431 24.26 17.19 1.78
CA GLY A 431 23.78 17.64 0.48
C GLY A 431 23.59 16.51 -0.54
N GLY A 432 23.16 15.34 -0.09
CA GLY A 432 22.98 14.16 -0.96
C GLY A 432 24.28 13.47 -1.40
N LYS A 433 25.42 13.83 -0.81
CA LYS A 433 26.72 13.21 -1.11
C LYS A 433 27.26 12.48 0.11
N LEU A 434 27.82 11.29 -0.12
CA LEU A 434 28.51 10.53 0.91
C LEU A 434 29.74 11.29 1.39
N VAL A 435 29.91 11.42 2.72
CA VAL A 435 31.05 12.07 3.36
C VAL A 435 32.02 11.03 3.91
N GLU A 436 31.50 10.08 4.70
CA GLU A 436 32.33 9.07 5.35
C GLU A 436 31.53 7.79 5.66
N VAL A 437 32.24 6.67 5.70
CA VAL A 437 31.72 5.36 6.12
C VAL A 437 32.75 4.69 7.01
N PHE A 438 32.28 4.20 8.16
CA PHE A 438 33.09 3.37 9.06
C PHE A 438 32.46 1.98 9.14
N ILE A 439 33.29 0.95 9.07
CA ILE A 439 32.92 -0.45 9.29
C ILE A 439 33.62 -0.94 10.55
N ASN A 440 32.83 -1.38 11.55
CA ASN A 440 33.35 -1.79 12.85
C ASN A 440 34.30 -0.75 13.49
N GLY A 441 33.91 0.56 13.37
CA GLY A 441 34.63 1.70 13.92
C GLY A 441 35.92 2.09 13.16
N LYS A 442 36.20 1.50 12.00
CA LYS A 442 37.33 1.86 11.13
C LYS A 442 36.82 2.40 9.79
N PRO A 443 37.54 3.39 9.20
CA PRO A 443 37.21 3.82 7.85
C PRO A 443 37.13 2.64 6.89
N ILE A 444 36.17 2.66 5.98
CA ILE A 444 36.02 1.59 5.00
C ILE A 444 37.29 1.50 4.11
N ASP A 445 37.83 0.29 3.95
CA ASP A 445 38.94 0.02 3.06
C ASP A 445 38.42 -0.41 1.69
N PRO A 446 38.64 0.37 0.63
CA PRO A 446 38.13 0.07 -0.71
C PRO A 446 38.58 -1.27 -1.30
N GLU A 447 39.77 -1.76 -0.89
CA GLU A 447 40.35 -3.00 -1.42
C GLU A 447 39.97 -4.24 -0.61
N LYS A 448 39.51 -4.07 0.61
CA LYS A 448 39.09 -5.18 1.47
C LYS A 448 37.76 -5.75 1.00
N VAL A 449 37.65 -7.09 1.07
CA VAL A 449 36.34 -7.77 0.88
C VAL A 449 35.64 -7.86 2.23
N TYR A 450 34.38 -7.38 2.26
CA TYR A 450 33.51 -7.43 3.42
C TYR A 450 32.41 -8.45 3.20
N LYS A 451 32.04 -9.15 4.27
CA LYS A 451 30.84 -9.99 4.32
C LYS A 451 29.65 -9.11 4.68
N VAL A 452 28.74 -8.93 3.75
CA VAL A 452 27.55 -8.07 3.88
C VAL A 452 26.32 -8.95 3.95
N VAL A 453 25.45 -8.75 4.95
CA VAL A 453 24.13 -9.36 4.98
C VAL A 453 23.07 -8.31 4.65
N THR A 454 22.14 -8.68 3.78
CA THR A 454 20.96 -7.89 3.47
C THR A 454 19.75 -8.81 3.31
N ASN A 455 18.57 -8.26 2.99
CA ASN A 455 17.44 -9.10 2.62
C ASN A 455 17.51 -9.50 1.14
N ASN A 456 16.88 -10.62 0.77
CA ASN A 456 16.85 -11.13 -0.61
C ASN A 456 16.28 -10.13 -1.62
N TYR A 457 15.34 -9.28 -1.21
CA TYR A 457 14.77 -8.21 -2.02
C TYR A 457 15.84 -7.17 -2.42
N MET A 458 16.61 -6.63 -1.45
CA MET A 458 17.70 -5.70 -1.76
C MET A 458 18.83 -6.38 -2.53
N ALA A 459 19.17 -7.64 -2.21
CA ALA A 459 20.18 -8.41 -2.92
C ALA A 459 19.84 -8.58 -4.42
N ALA A 460 18.56 -8.63 -4.75
CA ALA A 460 18.06 -8.65 -6.12
C ALA A 460 18.03 -7.26 -6.81
N GLY A 461 18.42 -6.19 -6.11
CA GLY A 461 18.43 -4.81 -6.61
C GLY A 461 17.19 -3.99 -6.26
N GLY A 462 16.36 -4.47 -5.33
CA GLY A 462 15.16 -3.79 -4.86
C GLY A 462 15.46 -2.40 -4.27
N ASP A 463 14.47 -1.51 -4.28
CA ASP A 463 14.59 -0.11 -3.86
C ASP A 463 15.74 0.66 -4.56
N GLY A 464 16.13 0.24 -5.78
CA GLY A 464 17.17 0.89 -6.56
C GLY A 464 18.61 0.51 -6.18
N TYR A 465 18.82 -0.43 -5.24
CA TYR A 465 20.15 -0.94 -4.86
C TYR A 465 20.74 -1.89 -5.91
N SER A 466 20.71 -1.50 -7.18
CA SER A 466 21.13 -2.31 -8.32
C SER A 466 22.58 -2.80 -8.22
N MET A 467 23.45 -2.10 -7.47
CA MET A 467 24.85 -2.47 -7.23
C MET A 467 25.00 -3.73 -6.35
N LEU A 468 23.95 -4.15 -5.67
CA LEU A 468 23.93 -5.42 -4.92
C LEU A 468 23.63 -6.61 -5.84
N LYS A 469 22.92 -6.38 -6.96
CA LYS A 469 22.56 -7.44 -7.91
C LYS A 469 23.81 -8.02 -8.59
N GLY A 470 23.90 -9.35 -8.59
CA GLY A 470 25.01 -10.05 -9.26
C GLY A 470 26.31 -10.10 -8.45
N GLN A 471 26.36 -9.55 -7.24
CA GLN A 471 27.47 -9.77 -6.33
C GLN A 471 27.54 -11.25 -5.93
N LYS A 472 28.76 -11.72 -5.67
CA LYS A 472 28.98 -13.09 -5.19
C LYS A 472 28.32 -13.27 -3.82
N GLY A 473 27.42 -14.25 -3.69
CA GLY A 473 26.69 -14.46 -2.45
C GLY A 473 25.74 -15.65 -2.51
N TYR A 474 24.96 -15.82 -1.45
CA TYR A 474 23.98 -16.90 -1.33
C TYR A 474 22.82 -16.51 -0.42
N ASP A 475 21.64 -17.04 -0.71
CA ASP A 475 20.50 -16.98 0.18
C ASP A 475 20.70 -17.99 1.33
N THR A 476 20.54 -17.52 2.55
CA THR A 476 20.65 -18.39 3.74
C THR A 476 19.37 -19.18 3.99
N TYR A 477 18.26 -18.81 3.33
CA TYR A 477 16.89 -19.27 3.60
C TYR A 477 16.40 -18.99 5.04
N TYR A 478 17.14 -18.22 5.83
CA TYR A 478 16.65 -17.75 7.14
C TYR A 478 15.65 -16.62 6.92
N VAL A 479 14.39 -16.84 7.30
CA VAL A 479 13.35 -15.80 7.24
C VAL A 479 13.69 -14.70 8.25
N MET A 480 13.77 -13.46 7.80
CA MET A 480 14.21 -12.31 8.58
C MET A 480 13.38 -12.11 9.86
N ALA A 481 12.06 -12.30 9.79
CA ALA A 481 11.16 -12.22 10.94
C ALA A 481 11.48 -13.30 11.99
N ASP A 482 11.75 -14.55 11.55
CA ASP A 482 12.10 -15.65 12.45
C ASP A 482 13.45 -15.39 13.14
N VAL A 483 14.41 -14.78 12.42
CA VAL A 483 15.70 -14.38 12.97
C VAL A 483 15.53 -13.33 14.08
N VAL A 484 14.63 -12.36 13.90
CA VAL A 484 14.31 -11.37 14.94
C VAL A 484 13.65 -12.03 16.15
N VAL A 485 12.72 -12.98 15.95
CA VAL A 485 12.14 -13.77 17.04
C VAL A 485 13.22 -14.53 17.82
N GLU A 486 14.12 -15.23 17.12
CA GLU A 486 15.22 -15.93 17.76
C GLU A 486 16.16 -14.99 18.53
N TYR A 487 16.48 -13.83 17.98
CA TYR A 487 17.36 -12.84 18.61
C TYR A 487 16.73 -12.31 19.91
N ILE A 488 15.46 -11.96 19.89
CA ILE A 488 14.72 -11.53 21.10
C ILE A 488 14.77 -12.62 22.17
N GLN A 489 14.51 -13.87 21.80
CA GLN A 489 14.45 -14.98 22.76
C GLN A 489 15.83 -15.42 23.26
N LYS A 490 16.81 -15.61 22.34
CA LYS A 490 18.09 -16.27 22.66
C LYS A 490 19.18 -15.29 23.09
N VAL A 491 19.19 -14.07 22.53
CA VAL A 491 20.22 -13.07 22.80
C VAL A 491 19.78 -12.08 23.85
N LEU A 492 18.55 -11.56 23.72
CA LEU A 492 17.99 -10.59 24.66
C LEU A 492 17.27 -11.25 25.86
N GLY A 493 17.23 -12.59 25.91
CA GLY A 493 16.59 -13.33 26.99
C GLY A 493 15.08 -13.09 27.13
N GLY A 494 14.43 -12.64 26.05
CA GLY A 494 13.00 -12.34 26.03
C GLY A 494 12.61 -11.04 26.74
N LYS A 495 13.59 -10.21 27.17
CA LYS A 495 13.29 -8.94 27.87
C LYS A 495 14.08 -7.78 27.27
N ILE A 496 13.35 -6.73 26.89
CA ILE A 496 13.93 -5.50 26.33
C ILE A 496 13.55 -4.31 27.21
N ALA A 497 14.40 -3.99 28.18
CA ALA A 497 14.23 -2.82 29.05
C ALA A 497 14.72 -1.53 28.37
N SER A 498 15.74 -1.64 27.51
CA SER A 498 16.26 -0.56 26.68
C SER A 498 16.89 -1.18 25.42
N TYR A 499 17.01 -0.42 24.35
CA TYR A 499 17.75 -0.82 23.16
C TYR A 499 18.50 0.38 22.58
N ASP A 500 19.61 0.13 21.90
CA ASP A 500 20.47 1.14 21.32
C ASP A 500 19.70 1.96 20.26
N ASP A 501 19.60 3.26 20.48
CA ASP A 501 18.98 4.25 19.58
C ASP A 501 20.01 5.23 19.01
N LYS A 502 21.33 4.97 19.21
CA LYS A 502 22.37 5.84 18.69
C LYS A 502 22.30 5.93 17.18
N PRO A 503 22.47 7.12 16.63
CA PRO A 503 22.48 7.33 15.20
C PRO A 503 23.60 6.50 14.53
N ARG A 504 23.22 5.62 13.61
CA ARG A 504 24.15 4.92 12.71
C ARG A 504 24.18 5.59 11.33
N VAL A 505 23.26 6.50 11.12
CA VAL A 505 23.09 7.28 9.89
C VAL A 505 22.98 8.75 10.26
N GLU A 506 23.88 9.58 9.73
CA GLU A 506 23.83 11.03 9.87
C GLU A 506 23.68 11.69 8.50
N ARG A 507 22.62 12.47 8.32
CA ARG A 507 22.34 13.18 7.06
C ARG A 507 22.03 14.63 7.34
N LYS A 508 22.69 15.56 6.63
CA LYS A 508 22.51 17.01 6.70
C LYS A 508 22.17 17.58 5.33
#